data_afcc58fee775f39c825805211acb036e
#
_entry.id   afcc58fee775f39c825805211acb036e
#
_cell.length_a   1.000
_cell.length_b   1.000
_cell.length_c   1.000
_cell.angle_alpha   90.00
_cell.angle_beta   90.00
_cell.angle_gamma   90.00
#
_symmetry.space_group_name_H-M   'P 1'
#
loop_
_entity.id
_entity.type
_entity.pdbx_description
1 polymer ?
#
loop_
_entity_poly.entity_id
_entity_poly.type
_entity_poly.pdbx_seq_one_letter_code
_entity_poly.pdbx_strand_id
1 'polypeptide(L)'
;MFTEDINFEVLDFTNNKYENLKPELNFSAKNIEEAKSWQKLLKSKLIDLIGGLPKNREKLNSEVLKIEDFGTYTRETILFDSAEKMKVFAFLLSPKFIRNEKLPVILCIHGHGKGVNDVVGIKNQVTRNNFDGIHKNFAIQAVNQGYLVLAIEQFGFGRRRTQDHLDSGNESSSSCNLLSGTAFLLGETMIKWRVNDAMAAIDYLETREDVDLNRIAVMGLSGGGTTSFFTSALDERIKLAIISGYFCTFKDSIFNINHCIDNYIPGILKYAEMYDIAGLIAPRGLFVESATNDPIFPVDATKYAINKAKNIYESFDAGDSFSYEIFEGQHEFSGKGAFKFAKSFL
;
A
#
# COMPACT_ATOMS: atom_id res chain seq x y z
N MET A 1 -28.81 18.12 -38.23
CA MET A 1 -27.72 17.42 -38.96
C MET A 1 -26.43 17.89 -38.29
N PHE A 2 -25.76 17.01 -37.53
CA PHE A 2 -24.47 17.35 -36.91
C PHE A 2 -23.42 17.39 -38.05
N THR A 3 -22.51 18.34 -38.02
CA THR A 3 -21.41 18.43 -38.98
C THR A 3 -20.32 17.40 -38.60
N GLU A 4 -19.58 16.88 -39.58
CA GLU A 4 -18.56 15.84 -39.42
C GLU A 4 -17.40 16.19 -38.46
N ASP A 5 -17.31 17.44 -38.01
CA ASP A 5 -16.25 17.94 -37.13
C ASP A 5 -16.60 17.92 -35.61
N ILE A 6 -17.76 17.37 -35.24
CA ILE A 6 -18.17 17.35 -33.83
C ILE A 6 -17.71 16.05 -33.20
N ASN A 7 -16.68 16.12 -32.33
CA ASN A 7 -16.20 14.99 -31.55
C ASN A 7 -16.93 14.94 -30.20
N PHE A 8 -17.60 13.80 -29.91
CA PHE A 8 -18.24 13.50 -28.64
C PHE A 8 -17.48 12.43 -27.86
N GLU A 9 -16.29 12.03 -28.31
CA GLU A 9 -15.50 10.99 -27.66
C GLU A 9 -14.79 11.57 -26.42
N VAL A 10 -15.34 11.22 -25.23
CA VAL A 10 -14.87 11.78 -23.97
C VAL A 10 -13.50 11.25 -23.53
N LEU A 11 -13.13 10.03 -23.97
CA LEU A 11 -11.82 9.47 -23.69
C LEU A 11 -10.73 10.20 -24.49
N ASP A 12 -10.99 10.55 -25.74
CA ASP A 12 -10.06 11.38 -26.53
C ASP A 12 -9.81 12.72 -25.86
N PHE A 13 -10.88 13.36 -25.36
CA PHE A 13 -10.76 14.62 -24.63
C PHE A 13 -9.88 14.48 -23.37
N THR A 14 -10.08 13.43 -22.57
CA THR A 14 -9.30 13.22 -21.34
C THR A 14 -7.86 12.82 -21.65
N ASN A 15 -7.63 11.94 -22.64
CA ASN A 15 -6.30 11.54 -23.07
C ASN A 15 -5.51 12.74 -23.62
N ASN A 16 -6.13 13.60 -24.44
CA ASN A 16 -5.49 14.82 -24.92
C ASN A 16 -5.09 15.77 -23.78
N LYS A 17 -5.91 15.85 -22.71
CA LYS A 17 -5.51 16.60 -21.50
C LYS A 17 -4.26 16.01 -20.86
N TYR A 18 -4.19 14.67 -20.71
CA TYR A 18 -3.03 13.99 -20.14
C TYR A 18 -1.78 14.21 -21.00
N GLU A 19 -1.87 14.04 -22.32
CA GLU A 19 -0.73 14.16 -23.25
C GLU A 19 -0.14 15.58 -23.28
N ASN A 20 -0.95 16.59 -22.99
CA ASN A 20 -0.51 17.97 -22.87
C ASN A 20 0.00 18.35 -21.48
N LEU A 21 -0.06 17.45 -20.49
CA LEU A 21 0.52 17.70 -19.17
C LEU A 21 2.05 17.70 -19.24
N LYS A 22 2.64 18.60 -18.46
CA LYS A 22 4.08 18.62 -18.17
C LYS A 22 4.22 18.58 -16.66
N PRO A 23 4.39 17.38 -16.09
CA PRO A 23 4.49 17.24 -14.64
C PRO A 23 5.65 18.08 -14.09
N GLU A 24 5.34 18.94 -13.11
CA GLU A 24 6.31 19.92 -12.57
C GLU A 24 7.44 19.28 -11.81
N LEU A 25 7.22 18.09 -11.25
CA LEU A 25 8.15 17.36 -10.39
C LEU A 25 8.48 15.96 -10.95
N ASN A 26 8.38 15.77 -12.29
CA ASN A 26 8.93 14.59 -12.92
C ASN A 26 10.44 14.50 -12.67
N PHE A 27 10.96 13.28 -12.46
CA PHE A 27 12.38 13.10 -12.17
C PHE A 27 13.26 13.54 -13.33
N SER A 28 14.22 14.43 -13.03
CA SER A 28 15.18 14.94 -14.02
C SER A 28 16.56 15.27 -13.41
N ALA A 29 16.81 14.83 -12.18
CA ALA A 29 18.05 15.09 -11.47
C ALA A 29 19.24 14.44 -12.19
N LYS A 30 20.38 15.12 -12.21
CA LYS A 30 21.62 14.69 -12.86
C LYS A 30 22.67 14.16 -11.87
N ASN A 31 22.46 14.39 -10.59
CA ASN A 31 23.34 13.98 -9.50
C ASN A 31 22.53 13.75 -8.21
N ILE A 32 23.16 13.15 -7.21
CA ILE A 32 22.52 12.76 -5.96
C ILE A 32 21.99 13.97 -5.16
N GLU A 33 22.64 15.12 -5.22
CA GLU A 33 22.19 16.31 -4.47
C GLU A 33 20.92 16.91 -5.09
N GLU A 34 20.84 16.93 -6.42
CA GLU A 34 19.63 17.31 -7.13
C GLU A 34 18.50 16.30 -6.85
N ALA A 35 18.80 15.00 -6.84
CA ALA A 35 17.84 13.95 -6.53
C ALA A 35 17.27 14.07 -5.12
N LYS A 36 18.12 14.31 -4.11
CA LYS A 36 17.68 14.57 -2.73
C LYS A 36 16.83 15.85 -2.59
N SER A 37 17.19 16.90 -3.32
CA SER A 37 16.41 18.14 -3.34
C SER A 37 15.05 17.93 -3.97
N TRP A 38 15.00 17.20 -5.08
CA TRP A 38 13.78 16.80 -5.74
C TRP A 38 12.88 15.94 -4.84
N GLN A 39 13.42 14.94 -4.13
CA GLN A 39 12.67 14.14 -3.16
C GLN A 39 11.96 15.01 -2.13
N LYS A 40 12.64 16.00 -1.57
CA LYS A 40 12.05 16.91 -0.56
C LYS A 40 10.86 17.68 -1.14
N LEU A 41 11.01 18.20 -2.37
CA LEU A 41 9.95 18.94 -3.05
C LEU A 41 8.76 18.04 -3.37
N LEU A 42 8.99 16.87 -3.96
CA LEU A 42 7.93 15.93 -4.29
C LEU A 42 7.23 15.39 -3.04
N LYS A 43 7.99 15.05 -1.98
CA LYS A 43 7.41 14.59 -0.70
C LYS A 43 6.50 15.66 -0.08
N SER A 44 6.96 16.92 -0.05
CA SER A 44 6.14 18.03 0.44
C SER A 44 4.86 18.20 -0.38
N LYS A 45 4.99 18.17 -1.71
CA LYS A 45 3.84 18.29 -2.62
C LYS A 45 2.87 17.13 -2.45
N LEU A 46 3.36 15.89 -2.33
CA LEU A 46 2.52 14.72 -2.11
C LEU A 46 1.71 14.84 -0.80
N ILE A 47 2.35 15.29 0.28
CA ILE A 47 1.67 15.54 1.56
C ILE A 47 0.55 16.57 1.38
N ASP A 48 0.80 17.67 0.66
CA ASP A 48 -0.23 18.68 0.38
C ASP A 48 -1.41 18.09 -0.41
N LEU A 49 -1.10 17.32 -1.48
CA LEU A 49 -2.11 16.77 -2.38
C LEU A 49 -3.02 15.71 -1.73
N ILE A 50 -2.51 14.95 -0.78
CA ILE A 50 -3.34 13.99 -0.04
C ILE A 50 -4.18 14.66 1.06
N GLY A 51 -3.97 15.94 1.35
CA GLY A 51 -4.68 16.71 2.38
C GLY A 51 -3.93 16.83 3.70
N GLY A 52 -2.59 16.73 3.66
CA GLY A 52 -1.72 16.87 4.81
C GLY A 52 -1.59 15.58 5.64
N LEU A 53 -0.63 15.57 6.55
CA LEU A 53 -0.48 14.54 7.58
C LEU A 53 -0.65 15.18 8.97
N PRO A 54 -1.11 14.43 9.98
CA PRO A 54 -1.20 14.95 11.34
C PRO A 54 0.16 15.42 11.84
N LYS A 55 0.21 16.63 12.41
CA LYS A 55 1.45 17.18 13.02
C LYS A 55 1.84 16.42 14.29
N ASN A 56 0.82 16.00 15.05
CA ASN A 56 1.00 15.22 16.27
C ASN A 56 0.29 13.88 16.09
N ARG A 57 0.93 12.82 16.59
CA ARG A 57 0.32 11.50 16.64
C ARG A 57 -0.64 11.41 17.81
N GLU A 58 -1.76 10.72 17.60
CA GLU A 58 -2.69 10.39 18.67
C GLU A 58 -2.05 9.41 19.67
N LYS A 59 -2.54 9.45 20.91
CA LYS A 59 -2.20 8.43 21.89
C LYS A 59 -2.84 7.11 21.44
N LEU A 60 -2.05 6.07 21.31
CA LEU A 60 -2.50 4.78 20.73
C LEU A 60 -3.63 4.10 21.50
N ASN A 61 -3.68 4.23 22.82
CA ASN A 61 -4.66 3.55 23.69
C ASN A 61 -4.88 2.09 23.24
N SER A 62 -3.78 1.36 23.03
CA SER A 62 -3.81 0.01 22.49
C SER A 62 -4.39 -0.98 23.48
N GLU A 63 -5.14 -1.96 22.96
CA GLU A 63 -5.81 -3.00 23.72
C GLU A 63 -5.66 -4.34 23.01
N VAL A 64 -5.29 -5.41 23.75
CA VAL A 64 -5.31 -6.80 23.28
C VAL A 64 -6.64 -7.41 23.67
N LEU A 65 -7.46 -7.76 22.69
CA LEU A 65 -8.80 -8.33 22.91
C LEU A 65 -8.77 -9.84 23.08
N LYS A 66 -7.87 -10.53 22.36
CA LYS A 66 -7.80 -11.98 22.32
C LYS A 66 -6.41 -12.44 21.92
N ILE A 67 -5.98 -13.58 22.45
CA ILE A 67 -4.76 -14.30 22.03
C ILE A 67 -5.16 -15.73 21.67
N GLU A 68 -4.70 -16.19 20.51
CA GLU A 68 -4.97 -17.52 19.97
C GLU A 68 -3.66 -18.22 19.59
N ASP A 69 -3.58 -19.53 19.86
CA ASP A 69 -2.41 -20.35 19.55
C ASP A 69 -2.67 -21.21 18.31
N PHE A 70 -1.81 -21.07 17.29
CA PHE A 70 -1.86 -21.85 16.04
C PHE A 70 -0.69 -22.84 15.90
N GLY A 71 -0.04 -23.19 17.00
CA GLY A 71 1.08 -24.14 17.04
C GLY A 71 2.40 -23.49 16.62
N THR A 72 2.56 -23.05 15.39
CA THR A 72 3.79 -22.40 14.88
C THR A 72 3.85 -20.90 15.19
N TYR A 73 2.72 -20.26 15.42
CA TYR A 73 2.62 -18.84 15.77
C TYR A 73 1.46 -18.59 16.75
N THR A 74 1.50 -17.45 17.42
CA THR A 74 0.34 -16.89 18.15
C THR A 74 -0.26 -15.74 17.35
N ARG A 75 -1.57 -15.52 17.51
CA ARG A 75 -2.28 -14.37 16.94
C ARG A 75 -2.95 -13.56 18.04
N GLU A 76 -2.55 -12.32 18.19
CA GLU A 76 -3.24 -11.35 19.03
C GLU A 76 -4.25 -10.57 18.19
N THR A 77 -5.48 -10.40 18.68
CA THR A 77 -6.44 -9.43 18.14
C THR A 77 -6.26 -8.14 18.91
N ILE A 78 -5.94 -7.05 18.22
CA ILE A 78 -5.60 -5.78 18.85
C ILE A 78 -6.43 -4.62 18.28
N LEU A 79 -6.64 -3.61 19.12
CA LEU A 79 -7.16 -2.31 18.74
C LEU A 79 -6.13 -1.25 19.14
N PHE A 80 -6.02 -0.19 18.35
CA PHE A 80 -5.28 1.01 18.73
C PHE A 80 -5.90 2.24 18.04
N ASP A 81 -5.72 3.43 18.61
CA ASP A 81 -6.22 4.67 18.03
C ASP A 81 -5.26 5.19 16.95
N SER A 82 -5.79 5.61 15.79
CA SER A 82 -5.04 6.29 14.73
C SER A 82 -5.42 7.75 14.57
N ALA A 83 -6.62 8.12 15.02
CA ALA A 83 -7.13 9.47 15.06
C ALA A 83 -8.15 9.62 16.20
N GLU A 84 -8.54 10.85 16.52
CA GLU A 84 -9.59 11.08 17.51
C GLU A 84 -10.84 10.28 17.16
N LYS A 85 -11.35 9.48 18.11
CA LYS A 85 -12.53 8.61 17.97
C LYS A 85 -12.45 7.57 16.83
N MET A 86 -11.23 7.24 16.36
CA MET A 86 -11.05 6.28 15.29
C MET A 86 -10.03 5.20 15.67
N LYS A 87 -10.50 3.96 15.78
CA LYS A 87 -9.66 2.78 16.07
C LYS A 87 -9.31 2.01 14.80
N VAL A 88 -8.10 1.49 14.79
CA VAL A 88 -7.64 0.45 13.86
C VAL A 88 -7.83 -0.90 14.52
N PHE A 89 -8.47 -1.82 13.79
CA PHE A 89 -8.50 -3.23 14.14
C PHE A 89 -7.33 -3.94 13.46
N ALA A 90 -6.61 -4.79 14.18
CA ALA A 90 -5.46 -5.47 13.64
C ALA A 90 -5.27 -6.87 14.24
N PHE A 91 -4.51 -7.71 13.53
CA PHE A 91 -3.96 -8.95 14.02
C PHE A 91 -2.44 -8.86 14.07
N LEU A 92 -1.87 -9.20 15.23
CA LEU A 92 -0.44 -9.40 15.37
C LEU A 92 -0.15 -10.90 15.43
N LEU A 93 0.68 -11.37 14.50
CA LEU A 93 1.10 -12.77 14.44
C LEU A 93 2.56 -12.87 14.83
N SER A 94 2.85 -13.62 15.91
CA SER A 94 4.20 -13.78 16.47
C SER A 94 4.68 -15.22 16.27
N PRO A 95 5.82 -15.46 15.59
CA PRO A 95 6.36 -16.81 15.39
C PRO A 95 6.85 -17.38 16.72
N LYS A 96 6.58 -18.68 17.00
CA LYS A 96 6.92 -19.32 18.30
C LYS A 96 8.30 -19.98 18.33
N PHE A 97 8.92 -20.20 17.19
CA PHE A 97 10.20 -20.91 17.10
C PHE A 97 11.43 -20.00 17.20
N ILE A 98 11.25 -18.68 17.21
CA ILE A 98 12.30 -17.70 17.45
C ILE A 98 12.12 -17.16 18.86
N ARG A 99 13.16 -17.28 19.71
CA ARG A 99 13.12 -16.83 21.09
C ARG A 99 14.32 -15.92 21.39
N ASN A 100 14.09 -14.96 22.27
CA ASN A 100 15.11 -14.04 22.84
C ASN A 100 15.79 -13.11 21.84
N GLU A 101 15.21 -12.87 20.68
CA GLU A 101 15.71 -11.89 19.70
C GLU A 101 14.58 -10.91 19.33
N LYS A 102 14.98 -9.67 19.02
CA LYS A 102 14.06 -8.73 18.40
C LYS A 102 13.82 -9.16 16.96
N LEU A 103 12.55 -9.23 16.58
CA LEU A 103 12.15 -9.77 15.29
C LEU A 103 12.02 -8.68 14.22
N PRO A 104 12.41 -8.97 12.97
CA PRO A 104 12.02 -8.13 11.84
C PRO A 104 10.51 -8.19 11.66
N VAL A 105 9.93 -7.08 11.22
CA VAL A 105 8.48 -6.93 11.12
C VAL A 105 8.04 -6.70 9.68
N ILE A 106 6.91 -7.33 9.31
CA ILE A 106 6.18 -6.99 8.10
C ILE A 106 4.79 -6.47 8.47
N LEU A 107 4.53 -5.19 8.18
CA LEU A 107 3.19 -4.63 8.20
C LEU A 107 2.44 -5.09 6.95
N CYS A 108 1.41 -5.92 7.12
CA CYS A 108 0.62 -6.51 6.04
C CYS A 108 -0.67 -5.74 5.82
N ILE A 109 -0.90 -5.27 4.59
CA ILE A 109 -2.06 -4.44 4.24
C ILE A 109 -2.86 -5.12 3.11
N HIS A 110 -4.12 -5.46 3.40
CA HIS A 110 -5.01 -6.15 2.45
C HIS A 110 -5.48 -5.23 1.32
N GLY A 111 -5.85 -5.81 0.17
CA GLY A 111 -6.57 -5.16 -0.92
C GLY A 111 -8.10 -5.19 -0.71
N HIS A 112 -8.85 -4.96 -1.80
CA HIS A 112 -10.29 -5.13 -1.81
C HIS A 112 -10.68 -6.59 -1.52
N GLY A 113 -11.71 -6.77 -0.69
CA GLY A 113 -12.19 -8.06 -0.23
C GLY A 113 -12.84 -7.97 1.15
N LYS A 114 -12.67 -9.01 1.96
CA LYS A 114 -13.24 -9.13 3.31
C LYS A 114 -12.41 -8.42 4.40
N GLY A 115 -11.54 -7.52 4.02
CA GLY A 115 -10.67 -6.82 4.94
C GLY A 115 -9.46 -7.66 5.39
N VAL A 116 -8.98 -7.40 6.60
CA VAL A 116 -7.80 -8.07 7.15
C VAL A 116 -7.96 -9.59 7.26
N ASN A 117 -9.19 -10.09 7.27
CA ASN A 117 -9.48 -11.52 7.32
C ASN A 117 -8.86 -12.29 6.14
N ASP A 118 -8.81 -11.67 4.95
CA ASP A 118 -8.28 -12.31 3.74
C ASP A 118 -6.78 -12.58 3.80
N VAL A 119 -6.03 -11.75 4.51
CA VAL A 119 -4.56 -11.91 4.61
C VAL A 119 -4.14 -12.83 5.74
N VAL A 120 -5.01 -13.03 6.74
CA VAL A 120 -4.77 -13.96 7.87
C VAL A 120 -5.55 -15.27 7.75
N GLY A 121 -6.12 -15.55 6.57
CA GLY A 121 -6.79 -16.82 6.27
C GLY A 121 -8.08 -17.09 7.04
N ILE A 122 -8.82 -16.04 7.47
CA ILE A 122 -10.10 -16.22 8.14
C ILE A 122 -11.24 -16.30 7.10
N LYS A 123 -11.93 -17.46 7.08
CA LYS A 123 -13.10 -17.67 6.24
C LYS A 123 -14.23 -18.24 7.11
N ASN A 124 -15.41 -17.59 7.09
CA ASN A 124 -16.57 -17.99 7.92
C ASN A 124 -16.21 -18.11 9.41
N GLN A 125 -15.49 -17.10 9.93
CA GLN A 125 -15.02 -17.05 11.34
C GLN A 125 -14.05 -18.18 11.75
N VAL A 126 -13.61 -19.00 10.80
CA VAL A 126 -12.64 -20.07 11.04
C VAL A 126 -11.36 -19.76 10.29
N THR A 127 -10.21 -19.86 10.97
CA THR A 127 -8.91 -19.73 10.32
C THR A 127 -8.60 -20.98 9.51
N ARG A 128 -8.22 -20.80 8.25
CA ARG A 128 -7.84 -21.88 7.34
C ARG A 128 -6.51 -21.53 6.69
N ASN A 129 -5.61 -22.51 6.61
CA ASN A 129 -4.32 -22.37 5.91
C ASN A 129 -4.44 -22.67 4.40
N ASN A 130 -5.61 -22.41 3.80
CA ASN A 130 -5.74 -22.53 2.36
C ASN A 130 -5.42 -21.20 1.70
N PHE A 131 -4.66 -21.25 0.61
CA PHE A 131 -4.26 -20.10 -0.18
C PHE A 131 -5.34 -19.68 -1.19
N ASP A 132 -6.61 -19.88 -0.85
CA ASP A 132 -7.73 -19.45 -1.69
C ASP A 132 -7.83 -17.92 -1.72
N GLY A 133 -8.21 -17.41 -2.88
CA GLY A 133 -8.36 -15.98 -3.12
C GLY A 133 -7.05 -15.27 -3.50
N ILE A 134 -7.21 -14.01 -3.90
CA ILE A 134 -6.11 -13.22 -4.49
C ILE A 134 -4.99 -12.91 -3.50
N HIS A 135 -5.30 -12.82 -2.20
CA HIS A 135 -4.33 -12.47 -1.16
C HIS A 135 -3.43 -13.65 -0.75
N LYS A 136 -3.78 -14.90 -1.08
CA LYS A 136 -2.98 -16.11 -0.75
C LYS A 136 -2.53 -16.17 0.70
N ASN A 137 -3.28 -15.57 1.64
CA ASN A 137 -2.95 -15.52 3.08
C ASN A 137 -1.52 -15.02 3.37
N PHE A 138 -1.07 -13.98 2.70
CA PHE A 138 0.35 -13.58 2.71
C PHE A 138 0.87 -13.20 4.12
N ALA A 139 0.01 -12.78 5.05
CA ALA A 139 0.41 -12.56 6.45
C ALA A 139 0.80 -13.88 7.15
N ILE A 140 0.08 -14.99 6.88
CA ILE A 140 0.45 -16.31 7.37
C ILE A 140 1.74 -16.81 6.71
N GLN A 141 1.92 -16.56 5.40
CA GLN A 141 3.18 -16.89 4.74
C GLN A 141 4.35 -16.17 5.40
N ALA A 142 4.20 -14.87 5.72
CA ALA A 142 5.25 -14.07 6.34
C ALA A 142 5.61 -14.57 7.76
N VAL A 143 4.63 -14.84 8.64
CA VAL A 143 4.93 -15.32 10.00
C VAL A 143 5.59 -16.70 9.99
N ASN A 144 5.21 -17.58 9.06
CA ASN A 144 5.84 -18.89 8.89
C ASN A 144 7.29 -18.81 8.38
N GLN A 145 7.72 -17.66 7.85
CA GLN A 145 9.12 -17.40 7.51
C GLN A 145 9.91 -16.74 8.64
N GLY A 146 9.29 -16.53 9.80
CA GLY A 146 9.95 -16.01 11.00
C GLY A 146 9.80 -14.51 11.24
N TYR A 147 9.01 -13.82 10.43
CA TYR A 147 8.71 -12.40 10.64
C TYR A 147 7.63 -12.23 11.72
N LEU A 148 7.76 -11.21 12.57
CA LEU A 148 6.62 -10.67 13.28
C LEU A 148 5.72 -9.96 12.26
N VAL A 149 4.41 -10.21 12.31
CA VAL A 149 3.49 -9.67 11.31
C VAL A 149 2.41 -8.85 11.99
N LEU A 150 2.25 -7.61 11.58
CA LEU A 150 1.10 -6.79 11.96
C LEU A 150 0.20 -6.62 10.75
N ALA A 151 -1.00 -7.20 10.78
CA ALA A 151 -1.99 -7.09 9.70
C ALA A 151 -3.11 -6.14 10.13
N ILE A 152 -3.27 -5.01 9.46
CA ILE A 152 -4.27 -3.99 9.81
C ILE A 152 -5.50 -4.04 8.91
N GLU A 153 -6.65 -3.67 9.47
CA GLU A 153 -7.89 -3.47 8.71
C GLU A 153 -7.95 -2.03 8.17
N GLN A 154 -7.95 -1.89 6.84
CA GLN A 154 -7.98 -0.59 6.20
C GLN A 154 -9.32 0.13 6.37
N PHE A 155 -9.26 1.44 6.39
CA PHE A 155 -10.44 2.31 6.41
C PHE A 155 -11.37 2.02 5.22
N GLY A 156 -12.65 1.81 5.51
CA GLY A 156 -13.68 1.49 4.50
C GLY A 156 -13.88 0.01 4.22
N PHE A 157 -13.18 -0.91 4.93
CA PHE A 157 -13.30 -2.35 4.80
C PHE A 157 -13.61 -3.06 6.11
N GLY A 158 -14.02 -4.31 6.02
CA GLY A 158 -14.24 -5.20 7.14
C GLY A 158 -15.13 -4.57 8.21
N ARG A 159 -14.59 -4.41 9.42
CA ARG A 159 -15.28 -3.78 10.57
C ARG A 159 -15.33 -2.26 10.50
N ARG A 160 -14.53 -1.64 9.60
CA ARG A 160 -14.39 -0.18 9.46
C ARG A 160 -15.20 0.37 8.28
N ARG A 161 -16.29 -0.29 7.92
CA ARG A 161 -17.29 0.13 6.93
C ARG A 161 -18.37 1.01 7.58
N THR A 162 -19.12 1.72 6.76
CA THR A 162 -20.35 2.40 7.20
C THR A 162 -21.42 1.39 7.61
N GLN A 163 -22.37 1.81 8.44
CA GLN A 163 -23.34 0.91 9.06
C GLN A 163 -24.21 0.18 8.02
N ASP A 164 -24.63 0.86 6.96
CA ASP A 164 -25.39 0.27 5.86
C ASP A 164 -24.65 -0.87 5.15
N HIS A 165 -23.33 -0.73 4.97
CA HIS A 165 -22.48 -1.80 4.44
C HIS A 165 -22.29 -2.97 5.42
N LEU A 166 -22.25 -2.69 6.73
CA LEU A 166 -22.22 -3.74 7.76
C LEU A 166 -23.54 -4.51 7.77
N ASP A 167 -24.67 -3.79 7.73
CA ASP A 167 -26.03 -4.37 7.79
C ASP A 167 -26.39 -5.16 6.52
N SER A 168 -25.72 -4.90 5.39
CA SER A 168 -25.95 -5.62 4.13
C SER A 168 -25.63 -7.10 4.21
N GLY A 169 -24.83 -7.55 5.20
CA GLY A 169 -24.32 -8.92 5.30
C GLY A 169 -23.29 -9.32 4.23
N ASN A 170 -23.01 -8.45 3.26
CA ASN A 170 -21.97 -8.70 2.25
C ASN A 170 -20.59 -8.35 2.82
N GLU A 171 -19.84 -9.37 3.28
CA GLU A 171 -18.52 -9.18 3.88
C GLU A 171 -17.49 -8.54 2.93
N SER A 172 -17.66 -8.68 1.62
CA SER A 172 -16.75 -8.12 0.60
C SER A 172 -17.15 -6.73 0.12
N SER A 173 -18.25 -6.14 0.63
CA SER A 173 -18.63 -4.77 0.30
C SER A 173 -17.64 -3.77 0.91
N SER A 174 -17.47 -2.62 0.27
CA SER A 174 -16.61 -1.54 0.77
C SER A 174 -17.34 -0.21 0.80
N SER A 175 -17.01 0.64 1.75
CA SER A 175 -17.53 2.01 1.84
C SER A 175 -16.64 3.02 1.08
N CYS A 176 -15.77 2.55 0.19
CA CYS A 176 -14.77 3.39 -0.48
C CYS A 176 -15.37 4.56 -1.25
N ASN A 177 -16.47 4.35 -1.99
CA ASN A 177 -17.07 5.41 -2.79
C ASN A 177 -17.56 6.58 -1.93
N LEU A 178 -18.36 6.29 -0.90
CA LEU A 178 -18.90 7.32 0.00
C LEU A 178 -17.77 8.03 0.75
N LEU A 179 -16.86 7.25 1.34
CA LEU A 179 -15.81 7.80 2.19
C LEU A 179 -14.77 8.59 1.40
N SER A 180 -14.43 8.17 0.17
CA SER A 180 -13.51 8.94 -0.69
C SER A 180 -14.16 10.24 -1.17
N GLY A 181 -15.43 10.21 -1.56
CA GLY A 181 -16.17 11.43 -1.92
C GLY A 181 -16.24 12.41 -0.74
N THR A 182 -16.50 11.89 0.47
CA THR A 182 -16.47 12.70 1.70
C THR A 182 -15.10 13.29 1.98
N ALA A 183 -14.02 12.50 1.81
CA ALA A 183 -12.65 12.98 1.97
C ALA A 183 -12.34 14.13 1.01
N PHE A 184 -12.72 14.03 -0.26
CA PHE A 184 -12.52 15.10 -1.24
C PHE A 184 -13.24 16.41 -0.86
N LEU A 185 -14.46 16.32 -0.31
CA LEU A 185 -15.19 17.50 0.19
C LEU A 185 -14.49 18.15 1.40
N LEU A 186 -13.72 17.38 2.16
CA LEU A 186 -12.92 17.86 3.28
C LEU A 186 -11.51 18.34 2.87
N GLY A 187 -11.17 18.27 1.57
CA GLY A 187 -9.83 18.59 1.08
C GLY A 187 -8.80 17.50 1.42
N GLU A 188 -9.25 16.28 1.64
CA GLU A 188 -8.45 15.12 2.00
C GLU A 188 -8.62 13.99 0.98
N THR A 189 -7.90 12.88 1.19
CA THR A 189 -8.04 11.68 0.36
C THR A 189 -8.17 10.43 1.25
N MET A 190 -8.74 9.36 0.71
CA MET A 190 -8.74 8.05 1.36
C MET A 190 -7.30 7.56 1.61
N ILE A 191 -6.38 7.87 0.71
CA ILE A 191 -4.95 7.55 0.85
C ILE A 191 -4.38 8.18 2.12
N LYS A 192 -4.69 9.45 2.41
CA LYS A 192 -4.27 10.10 3.67
C LYS A 192 -4.72 9.30 4.89
N TRP A 193 -5.99 8.94 4.95
CA TRP A 193 -6.55 8.25 6.12
C TRP A 193 -5.89 6.88 6.34
N ARG A 194 -5.69 6.12 5.26
CA ARG A 194 -5.03 4.81 5.31
C ARG A 194 -3.53 4.89 5.61
N VAL A 195 -2.84 5.88 5.05
CA VAL A 195 -1.43 6.16 5.37
C VAL A 195 -1.30 6.51 6.86
N ASN A 196 -2.21 7.33 7.39
CA ASN A 196 -2.21 7.66 8.83
C ASN A 196 -2.42 6.42 9.71
N ASP A 197 -3.34 5.52 9.32
CA ASP A 197 -3.53 4.24 10.02
C ASP A 197 -2.26 3.37 9.99
N ALA A 198 -1.62 3.27 8.82
CA ALA A 198 -0.39 2.48 8.67
C ALA A 198 0.78 3.08 9.47
N MET A 199 0.88 4.41 9.53
CA MET A 199 1.86 5.09 10.38
C MET A 199 1.57 4.86 11.87
N ALA A 200 0.29 4.88 12.29
CA ALA A 200 -0.10 4.55 13.68
C ALA A 200 0.18 3.07 14.01
N ALA A 201 0.09 2.18 13.04
CA ALA A 201 0.51 0.79 13.20
C ALA A 201 2.02 0.68 13.46
N ILE A 202 2.85 1.49 12.80
CA ILE A 202 4.29 1.56 13.06
C ILE A 202 4.55 2.17 14.45
N ASP A 203 3.80 3.21 14.86
CA ASP A 203 3.88 3.79 16.20
C ASP A 203 3.54 2.71 17.27
N TYR A 204 2.56 1.82 17.00
CA TYR A 204 2.26 0.69 17.88
C TYR A 204 3.44 -0.30 17.96
N LEU A 205 4.08 -0.62 16.83
CA LEU A 205 5.26 -1.50 16.82
C LEU A 205 6.42 -0.92 17.63
N GLU A 206 6.59 0.41 17.67
CA GLU A 206 7.60 1.07 18.49
C GLU A 206 7.39 0.90 20.00
N THR A 207 6.16 0.60 20.45
CA THR A 207 5.87 0.32 21.87
C THR A 207 6.25 -1.10 22.31
N ARG A 208 6.64 -1.98 21.36
CA ARG A 208 6.91 -3.37 21.63
C ARG A 208 8.40 -3.65 21.81
N GLU A 209 8.72 -4.46 22.81
CA GLU A 209 10.10 -4.85 23.13
C GLU A 209 10.67 -5.93 22.20
N ASP A 210 9.78 -6.74 21.58
CA ASP A 210 10.12 -7.86 20.70
C ASP A 210 10.34 -7.44 19.23
N VAL A 211 10.24 -6.15 18.90
CA VAL A 211 10.38 -5.61 17.56
C VAL A 211 11.78 -5.05 17.30
N ASP A 212 12.37 -5.39 16.16
CA ASP A 212 13.55 -4.69 15.63
C ASP A 212 13.11 -3.52 14.73
N LEU A 213 13.16 -2.32 15.28
CA LEU A 213 12.75 -1.09 14.60
C LEU A 213 13.63 -0.73 13.39
N ASN A 214 14.81 -1.35 13.25
CA ASN A 214 15.67 -1.16 12.08
C ASN A 214 15.32 -2.12 10.93
N ARG A 215 14.41 -3.07 11.16
CA ARG A 215 13.99 -4.09 10.19
C ARG A 215 12.46 -4.12 10.04
N ILE A 216 11.88 -2.97 9.64
CA ILE A 216 10.44 -2.83 9.37
C ILE A 216 10.21 -2.81 7.87
N ALA A 217 9.40 -3.73 7.38
CA ALA A 217 8.86 -3.73 6.02
C ALA A 217 7.36 -3.49 6.01
N VAL A 218 6.86 -3.05 4.86
CA VAL A 218 5.43 -3.05 4.55
C VAL A 218 5.18 -3.89 3.31
N MET A 219 4.07 -4.63 3.30
CA MET A 219 3.67 -5.51 2.21
C MET A 219 2.17 -5.36 1.95
N GLY A 220 1.78 -5.19 0.69
CA GLY A 220 0.37 -5.10 0.34
C GLY A 220 0.06 -5.45 -1.09
N LEU A 221 -1.16 -5.94 -1.30
CA LEU A 221 -1.72 -6.26 -2.61
C LEU A 221 -2.80 -5.27 -3.00
N SER A 222 -2.82 -4.81 -4.28
CA SER A 222 -3.91 -3.99 -4.81
C SER A 222 -4.11 -2.69 -4.00
N GLY A 223 -5.29 -2.41 -3.46
CA GLY A 223 -5.52 -1.30 -2.53
C GLY A 223 -4.62 -1.33 -1.28
N GLY A 224 -4.16 -2.53 -0.85
CA GLY A 224 -3.11 -2.68 0.15
C GLY A 224 -1.74 -2.28 -0.38
N GLY A 225 -1.47 -2.58 -1.66
CA GLY A 225 -0.30 -2.08 -2.38
C GLY A 225 -0.28 -0.55 -2.47
N THR A 226 -1.44 0.07 -2.75
CA THR A 226 -1.61 1.54 -2.70
C THR A 226 -1.16 2.10 -1.35
N THR A 227 -1.76 1.61 -0.27
CA THR A 227 -1.45 2.11 1.08
C THR A 227 0.01 1.84 1.45
N SER A 228 0.54 0.66 1.14
CA SER A 228 1.96 0.31 1.37
C SER A 228 2.91 1.23 0.62
N PHE A 229 2.59 1.53 -0.63
CA PHE A 229 3.40 2.39 -1.50
C PHE A 229 3.49 3.83 -0.97
N PHE A 230 2.33 4.45 -0.72
CA PHE A 230 2.28 5.82 -0.21
C PHE A 230 2.82 5.94 1.22
N THR A 231 2.57 4.95 2.09
CA THR A 231 3.16 4.94 3.43
C THR A 231 4.68 4.88 3.36
N SER A 232 5.25 4.03 2.50
CA SER A 232 6.70 3.93 2.33
C SER A 232 7.33 5.19 1.75
N ALA A 233 6.63 5.88 0.84
CA ALA A 233 7.06 7.16 0.30
C ALA A 233 7.11 8.27 1.38
N LEU A 234 6.25 8.19 2.40
CA LEU A 234 6.06 9.24 3.39
C LEU A 234 6.68 8.94 4.77
N ASP A 235 6.89 7.67 5.13
CA ASP A 235 7.46 7.23 6.41
C ASP A 235 8.82 6.54 6.22
N GLU A 236 9.88 7.18 6.69
CA GLU A 236 11.26 6.71 6.53
C GLU A 236 11.65 5.57 7.48
N ARG A 237 10.79 5.24 8.46
CA ARG A 237 10.99 4.08 9.35
C ARG A 237 10.89 2.76 8.59
N ILE A 238 10.14 2.73 7.48
CA ILE A 238 10.01 1.57 6.59
C ILE A 238 11.31 1.38 5.81
N LYS A 239 11.95 0.20 5.95
CA LYS A 239 13.21 -0.14 5.28
C LYS A 239 13.00 -0.86 3.96
N LEU A 240 11.86 -1.54 3.82
CA LEU A 240 11.49 -2.28 2.60
C LEU A 240 9.99 -2.12 2.32
N ALA A 241 9.66 -1.76 1.09
CA ALA A 241 8.30 -1.80 0.56
C ALA A 241 8.14 -2.98 -0.40
N ILE A 242 7.11 -3.81 -0.21
CA ILE A 242 6.72 -4.89 -1.11
C ILE A 242 5.34 -4.56 -1.67
N ILE A 243 5.31 -4.21 -2.95
CA ILE A 243 4.13 -3.68 -3.63
C ILE A 243 3.66 -4.71 -4.66
N SER A 244 2.58 -5.41 -4.36
CA SER A 244 1.99 -6.43 -5.22
C SER A 244 0.74 -5.88 -5.92
N GLY A 245 0.64 -6.08 -7.25
CA GLY A 245 -0.54 -5.74 -8.05
C GLY A 245 -1.03 -4.30 -7.86
N TYR A 246 -0.10 -3.32 -7.83
CA TYR A 246 -0.43 -1.89 -7.79
C TYR A 246 0.53 -1.04 -8.60
N PHE A 247 1.83 -1.27 -8.51
CA PHE A 247 2.82 -0.42 -9.17
C PHE A 247 2.71 -0.50 -10.70
N CYS A 248 2.42 0.65 -11.32
CA CYS A 248 2.11 0.79 -12.73
C CYS A 248 2.35 2.23 -13.16
N THR A 249 1.64 2.74 -14.17
CA THR A 249 1.44 4.18 -14.40
C THR A 249 0.04 4.59 -13.91
N PHE A 250 -0.12 5.82 -13.45
CA PHE A 250 -1.47 6.35 -13.20
C PHE A 250 -2.30 6.38 -14.49
N LYS A 251 -1.66 6.71 -15.62
CA LYS A 251 -2.33 6.76 -16.93
C LYS A 251 -3.03 5.46 -17.26
N ASP A 252 -2.30 4.35 -17.22
CA ASP A 252 -2.78 3.08 -17.77
C ASP A 252 -3.55 2.22 -16.76
N SER A 253 -3.54 2.61 -15.47
CA SER A 253 -4.29 1.94 -14.41
C SER A 253 -5.44 2.81 -13.88
N ILE A 254 -5.14 3.84 -13.09
CA ILE A 254 -6.17 4.64 -12.37
C ILE A 254 -6.96 5.57 -13.32
N PHE A 255 -6.32 6.13 -14.35
CA PHE A 255 -6.92 7.12 -15.25
C PHE A 255 -7.78 6.47 -16.34
N ASN A 256 -7.30 5.43 -17.00
CA ASN A 256 -7.94 4.81 -18.16
C ASN A 256 -8.84 3.60 -17.84
N ILE A 257 -8.90 3.17 -16.58
CA ILE A 257 -9.70 2.04 -16.13
C ILE A 257 -10.74 2.56 -15.13
N ASN A 258 -11.94 1.97 -15.10
CA ASN A 258 -12.91 2.24 -14.04
C ASN A 258 -12.38 1.69 -12.71
N HIS A 259 -11.60 2.50 -12.03
CA HIS A 259 -10.89 2.13 -10.82
C HIS A 259 -11.64 2.59 -9.56
N CYS A 260 -11.37 1.94 -8.41
CA CYS A 260 -11.93 2.40 -7.15
C CYS A 260 -11.44 3.83 -6.82
N ILE A 261 -12.38 4.70 -6.49
CA ILE A 261 -12.13 6.12 -6.21
C ILE A 261 -11.13 6.35 -5.05
N ASP A 262 -10.92 5.36 -4.20
CA ASP A 262 -9.96 5.42 -3.09
C ASP A 262 -8.47 5.49 -3.53
N ASN A 263 -8.21 5.30 -4.84
CA ASN A 263 -6.87 5.43 -5.43
C ASN A 263 -6.61 6.81 -6.04
N TYR A 264 -7.60 7.69 -6.06
CA TYR A 264 -7.46 9.00 -6.70
C TYR A 264 -6.86 10.03 -5.76
N ILE A 265 -5.85 10.75 -6.24
CA ILE A 265 -5.29 11.96 -5.61
C ILE A 265 -5.54 13.12 -6.57
N PRO A 266 -6.46 14.05 -6.25
CA PRO A 266 -6.76 15.16 -7.12
C PRO A 266 -5.51 15.96 -7.48
N GLY A 267 -5.25 16.10 -8.79
CA GLY A 267 -4.15 16.91 -9.32
C GLY A 267 -2.77 16.28 -9.32
N ILE A 268 -2.60 15.01 -8.89
CA ILE A 268 -1.26 14.35 -8.82
C ILE A 268 -0.52 14.38 -10.15
N LEU A 269 -1.20 14.15 -11.27
CA LEU A 269 -0.60 14.13 -12.60
C LEU A 269 -0.03 15.47 -13.08
N LYS A 270 -0.37 16.59 -12.42
CA LYS A 270 0.29 17.88 -12.67
C LYS A 270 1.71 17.93 -12.15
N TYR A 271 2.08 17.01 -11.24
CA TYR A 271 3.36 17.03 -10.54
C TYR A 271 4.20 15.80 -10.81
N ALA A 272 3.62 14.61 -10.78
CA ALA A 272 4.38 13.36 -10.84
C ALA A 272 3.53 12.21 -11.36
N GLU A 273 4.18 11.22 -11.93
CA GLU A 273 3.66 9.89 -12.21
C GLU A 273 4.00 8.91 -11.06
N MET A 274 3.44 7.71 -11.10
CA MET A 274 3.62 6.71 -10.05
C MET A 274 5.11 6.33 -9.88
N TYR A 275 5.86 6.21 -10.97
CA TYR A 275 7.29 5.89 -10.90
C TYR A 275 8.14 7.03 -10.29
N ASP A 276 7.72 8.28 -10.38
CA ASP A 276 8.38 9.39 -9.68
C ASP A 276 8.18 9.25 -8.18
N ILE A 277 6.97 8.88 -7.74
CA ILE A 277 6.66 8.65 -6.31
C ILE A 277 7.49 7.50 -5.75
N ALA A 278 7.80 6.44 -6.54
CA ALA A 278 8.72 5.38 -6.13
C ALA A 278 10.10 5.92 -5.76
N GLY A 279 10.52 7.00 -6.39
CA GLY A 279 11.77 7.69 -6.05
C GLY A 279 11.81 8.27 -4.64
N LEU A 280 10.67 8.49 -3.98
CA LEU A 280 10.62 8.90 -2.56
C LEU A 280 11.00 7.75 -1.62
N ILE A 281 10.94 6.51 -2.08
CA ILE A 281 11.36 5.34 -1.30
C ILE A 281 12.87 5.17 -1.37
N ALA A 282 13.51 5.52 -2.49
CA ALA A 282 14.96 5.43 -2.66
C ALA A 282 15.72 6.22 -1.56
N PRO A 283 16.86 5.71 -1.06
CA PRO A 283 17.58 4.49 -1.43
C PRO A 283 17.12 3.22 -0.71
N ARG A 284 16.00 3.24 0.03
CA ARG A 284 15.45 2.11 0.79
C ARG A 284 14.91 1.03 -0.17
N GLY A 285 14.70 -0.19 0.36
CA GLY A 285 14.25 -1.30 -0.45
C GLY A 285 12.86 -1.11 -1.06
N LEU A 286 12.73 -1.43 -2.35
CA LEU A 286 11.44 -1.52 -3.06
C LEU A 286 11.40 -2.80 -3.89
N PHE A 287 10.43 -3.64 -3.62
CA PHE A 287 10.11 -4.82 -4.43
C PHE A 287 8.74 -4.65 -5.09
N VAL A 288 8.69 -4.81 -6.40
CA VAL A 288 7.44 -4.76 -7.19
C VAL A 288 7.09 -6.15 -7.69
N GLU A 289 5.85 -6.55 -7.49
CA GLU A 289 5.31 -7.83 -7.94
C GLU A 289 4.09 -7.57 -8.83
N SER A 290 4.10 -8.13 -10.07
CA SER A 290 3.02 -7.94 -11.04
C SER A 290 2.76 -9.21 -11.82
N ALA A 291 1.48 -9.48 -12.09
CA ALA A 291 1.08 -10.63 -12.90
C ALA A 291 0.94 -10.26 -14.39
N THR A 292 1.20 -11.22 -15.27
CA THR A 292 1.17 -11.01 -16.74
C THR A 292 -0.23 -10.71 -17.27
N ASN A 293 -1.28 -11.20 -16.60
CA ASN A 293 -2.68 -11.09 -17.05
C ASN A 293 -3.52 -10.28 -16.04
N ASP A 294 -2.89 -9.33 -15.34
CA ASP A 294 -3.60 -8.42 -14.44
C ASP A 294 -4.43 -7.42 -15.27
N PRO A 295 -5.78 -7.44 -15.17
CA PRO A 295 -6.64 -6.56 -15.97
C PRO A 295 -6.70 -5.12 -15.40
N ILE A 296 -6.20 -4.91 -14.18
CA ILE A 296 -6.30 -3.64 -13.45
C ILE A 296 -5.00 -2.86 -13.55
N PHE A 297 -3.87 -3.55 -13.51
CA PHE A 297 -2.51 -2.97 -13.59
C PHE A 297 -1.75 -3.62 -14.75
N PRO A 298 -1.92 -3.11 -15.98
CA PRO A 298 -1.38 -3.71 -17.19
C PRO A 298 0.13 -3.92 -17.14
N VAL A 299 0.56 -5.14 -17.43
CA VAL A 299 1.98 -5.54 -17.27
C VAL A 299 2.96 -4.70 -18.10
N ASP A 300 2.57 -4.23 -19.27
CA ASP A 300 3.48 -3.43 -20.12
C ASP A 300 3.67 -2.02 -19.54
N ALA A 301 2.61 -1.43 -18.99
CA ALA A 301 2.71 -0.17 -18.27
C ALA A 301 3.51 -0.35 -16.95
N THR A 302 3.35 -1.47 -16.27
CA THR A 302 4.19 -1.83 -15.11
C THR A 302 5.66 -1.94 -15.51
N LYS A 303 6.02 -2.63 -16.59
CA LYS A 303 7.41 -2.71 -17.11
C LYS A 303 7.98 -1.34 -17.43
N TYR A 304 7.17 -0.47 -18.04
CA TYR A 304 7.58 0.91 -18.31
C TYR A 304 7.87 1.67 -17.01
N ALA A 305 6.98 1.60 -16.02
CA ALA A 305 7.16 2.24 -14.72
C ALA A 305 8.39 1.69 -13.97
N ILE A 306 8.62 0.37 -14.02
CA ILE A 306 9.81 -0.28 -13.45
C ILE A 306 11.09 0.30 -14.05
N ASN A 307 11.17 0.45 -15.37
CA ASN A 307 12.35 1.01 -16.03
C ASN A 307 12.61 2.46 -15.61
N LYS A 308 11.55 3.26 -15.45
CA LYS A 308 11.67 4.64 -14.94
C LYS A 308 12.16 4.67 -13.49
N ALA A 309 11.57 3.85 -12.61
CA ALA A 309 11.96 3.77 -11.22
C ALA A 309 13.41 3.28 -11.04
N LYS A 310 13.87 2.32 -11.85
CA LYS A 310 15.28 1.87 -11.85
C LYS A 310 16.24 3.03 -12.07
N ASN A 311 16.02 3.85 -13.09
CA ASN A 311 16.86 5.00 -13.37
C ASN A 311 16.91 5.98 -12.18
N ILE A 312 15.81 6.13 -11.46
CA ILE A 312 15.78 6.95 -10.24
C ILE A 312 16.65 6.31 -9.16
N TYR A 313 16.50 5.00 -8.90
CA TYR A 313 17.31 4.29 -7.91
C TYR A 313 18.80 4.32 -8.23
N GLU A 314 19.18 4.18 -9.51
CA GLU A 314 20.57 4.32 -9.97
C GLU A 314 21.13 5.72 -9.65
N SER A 315 20.33 6.78 -9.73
CA SER A 315 20.76 8.14 -9.38
C SER A 315 21.04 8.34 -7.88
N PHE A 316 20.63 7.38 -7.04
CA PHE A 316 20.93 7.32 -5.62
C PHE A 316 22.03 6.30 -5.26
N ASP A 317 22.73 5.73 -6.26
CA ASP A 317 23.65 4.61 -6.08
C ASP A 317 23.01 3.40 -5.36
N ALA A 318 21.72 3.18 -5.58
CA ALA A 318 20.89 2.21 -4.87
C ALA A 318 20.16 1.23 -5.81
N GLY A 319 20.74 0.93 -6.97
CA GLY A 319 20.15 0.02 -7.95
C GLY A 319 19.79 -1.35 -7.37
N ASP A 320 20.62 -1.89 -6.48
CA ASP A 320 20.41 -3.18 -5.81
C ASP A 320 19.26 -3.15 -4.78
N SER A 321 18.83 -1.94 -4.35
CA SER A 321 17.70 -1.76 -3.45
C SER A 321 16.35 -1.79 -4.16
N PHE A 322 16.33 -1.87 -5.50
CA PHE A 322 15.12 -2.01 -6.30
C PHE A 322 15.10 -3.36 -7.04
N SER A 323 14.07 -4.15 -6.83
CA SER A 323 13.87 -5.41 -7.54
C SER A 323 12.40 -5.65 -7.88
N TYR A 324 12.13 -6.64 -8.72
CA TYR A 324 10.77 -6.95 -9.15
C TYR A 324 10.63 -8.41 -9.60
N GLU A 325 9.37 -8.87 -9.62
CA GLU A 325 8.95 -10.11 -10.22
C GLU A 325 7.77 -9.88 -11.16
N ILE A 326 7.86 -10.36 -12.40
CA ILE A 326 6.74 -10.51 -13.31
C ILE A 326 6.44 -12.00 -13.38
N PHE A 327 5.25 -12.41 -12.92
CA PHE A 327 4.87 -13.81 -12.86
C PHE A 327 3.63 -14.10 -13.74
N GLU A 328 3.49 -15.33 -14.17
CA GLU A 328 2.27 -15.77 -14.87
C GLU A 328 1.13 -15.91 -13.88
N GLY A 329 0.06 -15.13 -14.08
CA GLY A 329 -1.08 -15.10 -13.17
C GLY A 329 -2.05 -13.97 -13.48
N GLN A 330 -3.04 -13.83 -12.63
CA GLN A 330 -4.06 -12.79 -12.64
C GLN A 330 -3.74 -11.74 -11.55
N HIS A 331 -4.72 -10.89 -11.23
CA HIS A 331 -4.59 -9.92 -10.13
C HIS A 331 -4.51 -10.64 -8.76
N GLU A 332 -3.33 -11.08 -8.37
CA GLU A 332 -3.10 -11.88 -7.17
C GLU A 332 -1.68 -11.71 -6.62
N PHE A 333 -1.45 -12.14 -5.38
CA PHE A 333 -0.16 -12.15 -4.72
C PHE A 333 0.66 -13.39 -5.14
N SER A 334 1.95 -13.24 -5.45
CA SER A 334 2.89 -14.34 -5.69
C SER A 334 3.71 -14.69 -4.44
N GLY A 335 4.43 -13.72 -3.93
CA GLY A 335 5.31 -13.85 -2.77
C GLY A 335 6.65 -14.52 -3.02
N LYS A 336 6.84 -15.20 -4.16
CA LYS A 336 8.09 -15.98 -4.42
C LYS A 336 9.34 -15.08 -4.42
N GLY A 337 9.34 -14.06 -5.25
CA GLY A 337 10.42 -13.09 -5.31
C GLY A 337 10.45 -12.18 -4.09
N ALA A 338 9.27 -11.75 -3.64
CA ALA A 338 9.12 -10.83 -2.53
C ALA A 338 9.78 -11.32 -1.23
N PHE A 339 9.49 -12.54 -0.79
CA PHE A 339 10.10 -13.09 0.42
C PHE A 339 11.60 -13.39 0.26
N LYS A 340 12.04 -13.75 -0.94
CA LYS A 340 13.47 -13.90 -1.20
C LYS A 340 14.21 -12.56 -1.06
N PHE A 341 13.64 -11.50 -1.63
CA PHE A 341 14.22 -10.16 -1.54
C PHE A 341 14.16 -9.61 -0.11
N ALA A 342 13.07 -9.87 0.62
CA ALA A 342 12.92 -9.44 2.01
C ALA A 342 14.06 -9.93 2.91
N LYS A 343 14.58 -11.15 2.70
CA LYS A 343 15.71 -11.71 3.47
C LYS A 343 17.02 -10.93 3.33
N SER A 344 17.17 -10.10 2.31
CA SER A 344 18.36 -9.26 2.14
C SER A 344 18.24 -7.89 2.84
N PHE A 345 17.03 -7.54 3.32
CA PHE A 345 16.75 -6.28 4.02
C PHE A 345 16.33 -6.46 5.48
N LEU A 346 15.79 -7.62 5.82
CA LEU A 346 15.23 -7.96 7.13
C LEU A 346 15.98 -9.15 7.75
#